data_1749a12ca6fa1ae06040c5dcd50185ba
#
_entry.id   1749a12ca6fa1ae06040c5dcd50185ba
#
_cell.length_a   1.000
_cell.length_b   1.000
_cell.length_c   1.000
_cell.angle_alpha   90.00
_cell.angle_beta   90.00
_cell.angle_gamma   90.00
#
_symmetry.space_group_name_H-M   'P 1'
#
loop_
_entity.id
_entity.type
_entity.pdbx_description
1 polymer ?
#
loop_
_entity_poly.entity_id
_entity_poly.type
_entity_poly.pdbx_seq_one_letter_code
_entity_poly.pdbx_strand_id
1 'polypeptide(L)'
;MNRIKIFAVLLLTFFLFSNTCKKKESELPEKGIPFTDSLYGTTLVRITDKKIDNYSGNGIENEYARADAYNIDESYLILRGNDGIFYLYNASNYQLIRNLNELGGGQELEPRWHQTDPNIFYYFSGPALMSYNIANNTLQTIHNFTHEFPNCSYITTGTEGDASQDRNYWCLMVVDSLFNLIAVVVYDLGVDSIIGTKTNFPDAINWVSMDISGNHAVIGYESHICQAFTRDLTSYIDMPVGANGHMDLAITKDSNDVIVYQNNATDWIAMADLNTGLETQLIEIPFSINSDIGLHFSGNCYKKPGWVLISTYGAKNPPKGGTHSWMDNLLFMVELKANPKIIKLAQTHSYTAEDPDDVEKNYFAEAFASINSNGTKVVFGSNWGILSPSDYTDAYEIKMPTGWDQ
;
A
#
# COMPACT_ATOMS: atom_id res chain seq x y z
N MET A 1 6.85 -55.47 78.86
CA MET A 1 7.40 -55.62 77.53
C MET A 1 6.50 -54.93 76.51
N ASN A 2 6.72 -53.65 76.29
CA ASN A 2 5.88 -52.86 75.36
C ASN A 2 6.66 -52.69 74.09
N ARG A 3 6.08 -53.16 72.97
CA ARG A 3 6.60 -52.97 71.63
C ARG A 3 6.01 -51.68 71.02
N ILE A 4 6.86 -50.66 70.79
CA ILE A 4 6.52 -49.43 70.10
C ILE A 4 6.61 -49.73 68.62
N LYS A 5 5.54 -49.54 67.87
CA LYS A 5 5.48 -49.56 66.43
C LYS A 5 5.69 -48.16 65.95
N ILE A 6 6.82 -47.93 65.21
CA ILE A 6 7.11 -46.69 64.50
C ILE A 6 6.42 -46.73 63.14
N PHE A 7 5.46 -45.84 62.91
CA PHE A 7 4.90 -45.56 61.59
C PHE A 7 5.73 -44.52 60.87
N ALA A 8 6.42 -44.92 59.80
CA ALA A 8 7.08 -44.01 58.89
C ALA A 8 6.06 -43.43 57.90
N VAL A 9 5.80 -42.16 57.98
CA VAL A 9 4.99 -41.40 56.99
C VAL A 9 5.94 -40.94 55.87
N LEU A 10 5.75 -41.54 54.67
CA LEU A 10 6.42 -41.12 53.45
C LEU A 10 5.65 -39.91 52.89
N LEU A 11 6.24 -38.69 53.00
CA LEU A 11 5.74 -37.50 52.34
C LEU A 11 6.20 -37.52 50.87
N LEU A 12 5.28 -37.86 49.95
CA LEU A 12 5.54 -37.74 48.50
C LEU A 12 5.27 -36.28 48.12
N THR A 13 6.32 -35.46 47.95
CA THR A 13 6.23 -34.13 47.34
C THR A 13 6.14 -34.25 45.86
N PHE A 14 4.92 -34.05 45.33
CA PHE A 14 4.71 -33.83 43.88
C PHE A 14 5.21 -32.45 43.51
N PHE A 15 6.35 -32.35 42.85
CA PHE A 15 6.77 -31.15 42.12
C PHE A 15 5.95 -31.10 40.83
N LEU A 16 4.91 -30.29 40.84
CA LEU A 16 4.23 -29.86 39.63
C LEU A 16 5.15 -28.89 38.89
N PHE A 17 5.91 -29.38 37.91
CA PHE A 17 6.49 -28.53 36.89
C PHE A 17 5.35 -27.95 36.04
N SER A 18 4.88 -26.76 36.39
CA SER A 18 4.11 -25.96 35.46
C SER A 18 5.08 -25.48 34.35
N ASN A 19 5.17 -26.26 33.30
CA ASN A 19 5.70 -25.74 32.03
C ASN A 19 4.70 -24.69 31.55
N THR A 20 4.84 -23.45 32.01
CA THR A 20 4.32 -22.32 31.28
C THR A 20 5.07 -22.28 29.97
N CYS A 21 4.46 -22.81 28.92
CA CYS A 21 4.86 -22.58 27.55
C CYS A 21 4.73 -21.06 27.33
N LYS A 22 5.79 -20.29 27.65
CA LYS A 22 5.91 -18.92 27.17
C LYS A 22 5.88 -19.05 25.67
N LYS A 23 4.82 -18.59 25.02
CA LYS A 23 4.77 -18.38 23.59
C LYS A 23 6.03 -17.57 23.27
N LYS A 24 7.00 -18.17 22.57
CA LYS A 24 8.22 -17.49 22.15
C LYS A 24 7.73 -16.33 21.31
N GLU A 25 7.97 -15.09 21.72
CA GLU A 25 7.80 -13.95 20.85
C GLU A 25 8.55 -14.31 19.57
N SER A 26 7.90 -14.15 18.42
CA SER A 26 8.52 -14.48 17.13
C SER A 26 9.76 -13.59 16.98
N GLU A 27 10.94 -14.18 17.01
CA GLU A 27 12.16 -13.43 16.72
C GLU A 27 12.00 -12.79 15.33
N LEU A 28 12.39 -11.52 15.23
CA LEU A 28 12.43 -10.82 13.95
C LEU A 28 13.22 -11.65 12.94
N PRO A 29 12.71 -11.86 11.71
CA PRO A 29 13.48 -12.47 10.65
C PRO A 29 14.78 -11.69 10.39
N GLU A 30 15.85 -12.40 10.08
CA GLU A 30 17.12 -11.76 9.72
C GLU A 30 16.98 -11.05 8.37
N LYS A 31 17.48 -9.79 8.30
CA LYS A 31 17.42 -9.00 7.06
C LYS A 31 18.11 -9.74 5.90
N GLY A 32 17.43 -9.79 4.75
CA GLY A 32 17.95 -10.38 3.53
C GLY A 32 17.94 -11.91 3.48
N ILE A 33 17.54 -12.59 4.57
CA ILE A 33 17.47 -14.05 4.62
C ILE A 33 16.05 -14.51 4.32
N PRO A 34 15.83 -15.26 3.23
CA PRO A 34 14.52 -15.80 2.90
C PRO A 34 14.01 -16.80 3.94
N PHE A 35 12.73 -16.70 4.26
CA PHE A 35 12.02 -17.66 5.10
C PHE A 35 10.66 -18.01 4.48
N THR A 36 10.06 -19.11 4.93
CA THR A 36 8.77 -19.56 4.38
C THR A 36 7.65 -19.29 5.38
N ASP A 37 6.56 -18.65 4.91
CA ASP A 37 5.32 -18.57 5.67
C ASP A 37 4.80 -19.99 5.95
N SER A 38 4.59 -20.30 7.23
CA SER A 38 4.21 -21.64 7.66
C SER A 38 2.78 -22.05 7.31
N LEU A 39 1.90 -21.06 7.05
CA LEU A 39 0.48 -21.29 6.73
C LEU A 39 0.22 -21.38 5.23
N TYR A 40 0.90 -20.55 4.45
CA TYR A 40 0.62 -20.38 3.02
C TYR A 40 1.74 -20.86 2.09
N GLY A 41 2.94 -21.12 2.65
CA GLY A 41 4.06 -21.68 1.90
C GLY A 41 4.76 -20.68 0.97
N THR A 42 4.45 -19.40 1.05
CA THR A 42 5.11 -18.34 0.29
C THR A 42 6.50 -18.04 0.88
N THR A 43 7.39 -17.53 0.05
CA THR A 43 8.71 -17.07 0.50
C THR A 43 8.69 -15.59 0.80
N LEU A 44 9.11 -15.24 2.03
CA LEU A 44 9.23 -13.87 2.51
C LEU A 44 10.69 -13.51 2.76
N VAL A 45 10.99 -12.20 2.69
CA VAL A 45 12.30 -11.66 3.06
C VAL A 45 12.09 -10.33 3.79
N ARG A 46 12.74 -10.12 4.92
CA ARG A 46 12.83 -8.79 5.56
C ARG A 46 13.81 -7.93 4.79
N ILE A 47 13.38 -6.77 4.29
CA ILE A 47 14.18 -5.90 3.42
C ILE A 47 14.98 -4.90 4.24
N THR A 48 14.38 -4.29 5.28
CA THR A 48 14.99 -3.21 6.05
C THR A 48 15.36 -3.63 7.47
N ASP A 49 16.34 -2.97 8.03
CA ASP A 49 16.73 -3.11 9.45
C ASP A 49 17.44 -1.82 9.89
N LYS A 50 16.86 -1.11 10.84
CA LYS A 50 17.39 0.18 11.33
C LYS A 50 18.86 0.10 11.77
N LYS A 51 19.27 -1.00 12.40
CA LYS A 51 20.65 -1.14 12.91
C LYS A 51 21.66 -1.37 11.80
N ILE A 52 21.24 -2.05 10.72
CA ILE A 52 22.09 -2.35 9.57
C ILE A 52 22.11 -1.18 8.60
N ASP A 53 20.95 -0.59 8.31
CA ASP A 53 20.79 0.48 7.31
C ASP A 53 21.14 1.86 7.86
N ASN A 54 21.14 2.03 9.19
CA ASN A 54 21.51 3.25 9.88
C ASN A 54 20.76 4.50 9.42
N TYR A 55 19.42 4.40 9.28
CA TYR A 55 18.56 5.52 8.94
C TYR A 55 18.03 6.28 10.18
N SER A 56 17.48 7.48 9.98
CA SER A 56 17.10 8.41 11.05
C SER A 56 15.77 8.07 11.73
N GLY A 57 14.77 7.60 10.98
CA GLY A 57 13.44 7.25 11.47
C GLY A 57 13.39 5.98 12.32
N ASN A 58 12.19 5.55 12.72
CA ASN A 58 11.98 4.29 13.42
C ASN A 58 11.49 3.17 12.49
N GLY A 59 11.12 3.48 11.25
CA GLY A 59 10.68 2.52 10.27
C GLY A 59 10.95 2.97 8.83
N ILE A 60 11.07 2.00 7.94
CA ILE A 60 11.07 2.17 6.49
C ILE A 60 10.17 1.10 5.90
N GLU A 61 9.21 1.50 5.06
CA GLU A 61 8.29 0.64 4.35
C GLU A 61 8.03 1.16 2.93
N ASN A 62 7.16 0.55 2.15
CA ASN A 62 6.73 1.12 0.87
C ASN A 62 5.90 2.39 1.09
N GLU A 63 5.86 3.27 0.09
CA GLU A 63 5.18 4.56 0.17
C GLU A 63 3.70 4.41 0.51
N TYR A 64 2.99 3.60 -0.25
CA TYR A 64 1.58 3.29 -0.07
C TYR A 64 1.18 2.08 -0.93
N ALA A 65 0.01 1.51 -0.69
CA ALA A 65 -0.48 0.34 -1.42
C ALA A 65 -0.60 0.58 -2.93
N ARG A 66 -0.95 1.80 -3.34
CA ARG A 66 -1.19 2.18 -4.74
C ARG A 66 0.08 2.50 -5.54
N ALA A 67 1.24 2.62 -4.88
CA ALA A 67 2.51 2.95 -5.53
C ALA A 67 3.37 1.70 -5.74
N ASP A 68 3.81 1.44 -7.00
CA ASP A 68 4.77 0.37 -7.29
C ASP A 68 6.16 0.77 -6.79
N ALA A 69 6.67 0.09 -5.77
CA ALA A 69 7.97 0.38 -5.20
C ALA A 69 9.13 -0.05 -6.11
N TYR A 70 8.92 -1.02 -7.01
CA TYR A 70 9.96 -1.61 -7.84
C TYR A 70 10.08 -0.92 -9.20
N ASN A 71 11.32 -0.76 -9.68
CA ASN A 71 11.54 -0.38 -11.07
C ASN A 71 11.21 -1.52 -12.04
N ILE A 72 11.16 -1.22 -13.34
CA ILE A 72 10.61 -2.11 -14.38
C ILE A 72 11.35 -3.45 -14.53
N ASP A 73 12.66 -3.51 -14.23
CA ASP A 73 13.49 -4.73 -14.26
C ASP A 73 13.72 -5.35 -12.87
N GLU A 74 13.08 -4.80 -11.83
CA GLU A 74 13.15 -5.26 -10.44
C GLU A 74 14.57 -5.24 -9.84
N SER A 75 15.45 -4.38 -10.36
CA SER A 75 16.82 -4.20 -9.84
C SER A 75 16.90 -3.23 -8.68
N TYR A 76 15.94 -2.30 -8.59
CA TYR A 76 15.83 -1.28 -7.55
C TYR A 76 14.44 -1.21 -6.96
N LEU A 77 14.36 -0.72 -5.72
CA LEU A 77 13.10 -0.33 -5.10
C LEU A 77 13.29 0.98 -4.32
N ILE A 78 12.24 1.81 -4.30
CA ILE A 78 12.14 3.01 -3.49
C ILE A 78 11.20 2.72 -2.34
N LEU A 79 11.69 2.98 -1.11
CA LEU A 79 10.94 2.85 0.13
C LEU A 79 10.86 4.20 0.82
N ARG A 80 9.88 4.38 1.70
CA ARG A 80 9.65 5.60 2.46
C ARG A 80 9.87 5.34 3.95
N GLY A 81 10.65 6.21 4.58
CA GLY A 81 10.75 6.25 6.02
C GLY A 81 9.53 6.93 6.65
N ASN A 82 9.19 6.53 7.86
CA ASN A 82 8.18 7.21 8.66
C ASN A 82 8.61 8.64 9.09
N ASP A 83 9.86 9.02 8.81
CA ASP A 83 10.38 10.39 8.88
C ASP A 83 10.11 11.22 7.60
N GLY A 84 9.42 10.65 6.60
CA GLY A 84 9.11 11.29 5.33
C GLY A 84 10.24 11.24 4.29
N ILE A 85 11.37 10.61 4.60
CA ILE A 85 12.49 10.48 3.69
C ILE A 85 12.32 9.26 2.78
N PHE A 86 12.62 9.40 1.50
CA PHE A 86 12.66 8.29 0.56
C PHE A 86 14.06 7.68 0.48
N TYR A 87 14.12 6.37 0.31
CA TYR A 87 15.34 5.57 0.31
C TYR A 87 15.39 4.65 -0.90
N LEU A 88 16.53 4.65 -1.61
CA LEU A 88 16.79 3.77 -2.74
C LEU A 88 17.53 2.52 -2.27
N TYR A 89 16.97 1.35 -2.56
CA TYR A 89 17.54 0.04 -2.26
C TYR A 89 17.88 -0.75 -3.52
N ASN A 90 18.88 -1.60 -3.44
CA ASN A 90 19.10 -2.66 -4.42
C ASN A 90 18.12 -3.81 -4.13
N ALA A 91 17.28 -4.17 -5.11
CA ALA A 91 16.23 -5.16 -4.93
C ALA A 91 16.69 -6.61 -4.98
N SER A 92 17.96 -6.88 -5.32
CA SER A 92 18.51 -8.24 -5.37
C SER A 92 19.15 -8.68 -4.05
N ASN A 93 19.74 -7.73 -3.31
CA ASN A 93 20.46 -8.01 -2.06
C ASN A 93 19.99 -7.16 -0.87
N TYR A 94 19.00 -6.28 -1.09
CA TYR A 94 18.38 -5.41 -0.09
C TYR A 94 19.34 -4.44 0.61
N GLN A 95 20.46 -4.10 -0.03
CA GLN A 95 21.37 -3.08 0.48
C GLN A 95 20.77 -1.69 0.25
N LEU A 96 20.79 -0.86 1.30
CA LEU A 96 20.52 0.57 1.17
C LEU A 96 21.62 1.20 0.31
N ILE A 97 21.24 1.84 -0.79
CA ILE A 97 22.16 2.55 -1.68
C ILE A 97 22.34 3.97 -1.18
N ARG A 98 21.24 4.68 -0.94
CA ARG A 98 21.24 6.05 -0.40
C ARG A 98 19.83 6.52 -0.03
N ASN A 99 19.74 7.60 0.73
CA ASN A 99 18.53 8.40 0.81
C ASN A 99 18.39 9.31 -0.42
N LEU A 100 17.19 9.85 -0.64
CA LEU A 100 16.86 10.73 -1.75
C LEU A 100 16.56 12.17 -1.29
N ASN A 101 17.15 12.61 -0.18
CA ASN A 101 16.94 13.93 0.39
C ASN A 101 17.31 15.09 -0.56
N GLU A 102 18.27 14.86 -1.46
CA GLU A 102 18.69 15.85 -2.44
C GLU A 102 17.61 16.22 -3.46
N LEU A 103 16.56 15.42 -3.59
CA LEU A 103 15.46 15.68 -4.51
C LEU A 103 14.44 16.70 -3.94
N GLY A 104 14.47 16.94 -2.64
CA GLY A 104 13.47 17.76 -1.96
C GLY A 104 12.10 17.06 -1.90
N GLY A 105 11.05 17.82 -1.69
CA GLY A 105 9.67 17.32 -1.76
C GLY A 105 9.15 16.62 -0.53
N GLY A 106 9.99 16.03 0.32
CA GLY A 106 9.54 15.33 1.51
C GLY A 106 8.47 14.26 1.19
N GLN A 107 7.34 14.29 1.88
CA GLN A 107 6.22 13.37 1.63
C GLN A 107 5.56 13.56 0.25
N GLU A 108 5.72 14.72 -0.35
CA GLU A 108 5.13 15.11 -1.64
C GLU A 108 6.02 14.70 -2.84
N LEU A 109 7.10 13.94 -2.61
CA LEU A 109 7.96 13.48 -3.69
C LEU A 109 7.21 12.60 -4.70
N GLU A 110 6.35 11.72 -4.22
CA GLU A 110 5.52 10.79 -5.00
C GLU A 110 6.31 10.14 -6.16
N PRO A 111 7.36 9.34 -5.89
CA PRO A 111 8.22 8.80 -6.94
C PRO A 111 7.48 7.72 -7.74
N ARG A 112 7.53 7.81 -9.07
CA ARG A 112 6.89 6.85 -9.99
C ARG A 112 7.90 6.37 -11.03
N TRP A 113 8.19 5.08 -11.04
CA TRP A 113 9.16 4.49 -11.94
C TRP A 113 8.76 4.62 -13.40
N HIS A 114 9.76 4.88 -14.25
CA HIS A 114 9.62 4.88 -15.70
C HIS A 114 9.36 3.45 -16.21
N GLN A 115 8.55 3.32 -17.28
CA GLN A 115 8.03 2.01 -17.71
C GLN A 115 8.95 1.22 -18.65
N THR A 116 10.06 1.82 -19.12
CA THR A 116 10.99 1.17 -20.04
C THR A 116 12.47 1.39 -19.66
N ASP A 117 12.81 2.47 -18.97
CA ASP A 117 14.18 2.71 -18.48
C ASP A 117 14.24 2.41 -16.98
N PRO A 118 14.96 1.37 -16.54
CA PRO A 118 15.03 0.98 -15.14
C PRO A 118 15.77 1.99 -14.25
N ASN A 119 16.49 2.94 -14.86
CA ASN A 119 17.28 3.92 -14.11
C ASN A 119 16.53 5.23 -13.87
N ILE A 120 15.34 5.41 -14.40
CA ILE A 120 14.59 6.66 -14.31
C ILE A 120 13.35 6.48 -13.47
N PHE A 121 13.06 7.48 -12.64
CA PHE A 121 11.74 7.70 -12.06
C PHE A 121 11.33 9.17 -12.17
N TYR A 122 10.03 9.41 -12.23
CA TYR A 122 9.41 10.74 -12.16
C TYR A 122 9.09 11.07 -10.71
N TYR A 123 9.06 12.35 -10.38
CA TYR A 123 8.69 12.85 -9.07
C TYR A 123 8.22 14.30 -9.12
N PHE A 124 7.59 14.77 -8.06
CA PHE A 124 7.16 16.15 -7.95
C PHE A 124 8.16 16.98 -7.14
N SER A 125 8.42 18.21 -7.60
CA SER A 125 9.25 19.18 -6.89
C SER A 125 8.65 20.57 -7.04
N GLY A 126 7.93 21.01 -6.02
CA GLY A 126 7.12 22.23 -6.10
C GLY A 126 6.18 22.19 -7.31
N PRO A 127 6.18 23.20 -8.19
CA PRO A 127 5.29 23.27 -9.34
C PRO A 127 5.74 22.43 -10.54
N ALA A 128 6.75 21.58 -10.40
CA ALA A 128 7.35 20.88 -11.54
C ALA A 128 7.22 19.36 -11.45
N LEU A 129 6.87 18.72 -12.56
CA LEU A 129 7.12 17.32 -12.81
C LEU A 129 8.58 17.17 -13.24
N MET A 130 9.31 16.34 -12.51
CA MET A 130 10.74 16.10 -12.68
C MET A 130 10.99 14.64 -13.05
N SER A 131 12.14 14.36 -13.66
CA SER A 131 12.70 13.03 -13.74
C SER A 131 14.10 12.99 -13.11
N TYR A 132 14.43 11.84 -12.54
CA TYR A 132 15.73 11.57 -11.95
C TYR A 132 16.30 10.28 -12.52
N ASN A 133 17.56 10.35 -13.02
CA ASN A 133 18.29 9.19 -13.47
C ASN A 133 19.28 8.76 -12.39
N ILE A 134 19.05 7.60 -11.80
CA ILE A 134 19.83 7.06 -10.67
C ILE A 134 21.23 6.61 -11.06
N ALA A 135 21.46 6.26 -12.34
CA ALA A 135 22.76 5.75 -12.81
C ALA A 135 23.81 6.84 -12.93
N ASN A 136 23.41 8.06 -13.28
CA ASN A 136 24.32 9.18 -13.51
C ASN A 136 24.03 10.41 -12.63
N ASN A 137 23.05 10.33 -11.71
CA ASN A 137 22.64 11.41 -10.81
C ASN A 137 22.18 12.68 -11.53
N THR A 138 21.45 12.56 -12.65
CA THR A 138 20.96 13.72 -13.38
C THR A 138 19.49 13.97 -13.11
N LEU A 139 19.17 15.25 -12.93
CA LEU A 139 17.82 15.78 -12.77
C LEU A 139 17.41 16.46 -14.07
N GLN A 140 16.16 16.28 -14.47
CA GLN A 140 15.57 16.97 -15.60
C GLN A 140 14.17 17.46 -15.21
N THR A 141 13.89 18.74 -15.48
CA THR A 141 12.53 19.25 -15.46
C THR A 141 11.80 18.76 -16.70
N ILE A 142 10.72 18.03 -16.50
CA ILE A 142 9.86 17.57 -17.58
C ILE A 142 8.89 18.68 -17.96
N HIS A 143 8.15 19.20 -16.95
CA HIS A 143 7.23 20.31 -17.15
C HIS A 143 7.16 21.20 -15.90
N ASN A 144 6.96 22.51 -16.08
CA ASN A 144 6.77 23.44 -14.98
C ASN A 144 5.41 24.15 -15.14
N PHE A 145 4.47 23.78 -14.30
CA PHE A 145 3.07 24.23 -14.36
C PHE A 145 2.86 25.73 -14.03
N THR A 146 3.91 26.46 -13.61
CA THR A 146 3.82 27.94 -13.48
C THR A 146 3.67 28.64 -14.82
N HIS A 147 3.94 27.96 -15.94
CA HIS A 147 3.72 28.52 -17.28
C HIS A 147 2.23 28.74 -17.55
N GLU A 148 1.37 27.78 -17.17
CA GLU A 148 -0.09 27.85 -17.34
C GLU A 148 -0.79 28.42 -16.11
N PHE A 149 -0.23 28.16 -14.91
CA PHE A 149 -0.78 28.58 -13.63
C PHE A 149 0.27 29.38 -12.83
N PRO A 150 0.40 30.70 -13.05
CA PRO A 150 1.47 31.51 -12.45
C PRO A 150 1.51 31.48 -10.91
N ASN A 151 0.38 31.14 -10.25
CA ASN A 151 0.29 31.03 -8.80
C ASN A 151 0.51 29.57 -8.31
N CYS A 152 0.85 28.62 -9.18
CA CYS A 152 1.14 27.25 -8.79
C CYS A 152 2.37 27.22 -7.87
N SER A 153 2.19 26.66 -6.67
CA SER A 153 3.27 26.45 -5.71
C SER A 153 3.75 25.00 -5.71
N TYR A 154 2.83 24.07 -5.89
CA TYR A 154 3.16 22.64 -6.03
C TYR A 154 2.06 21.88 -6.80
N ILE A 155 2.45 20.72 -7.30
CA ILE A 155 1.56 19.73 -7.90
C ILE A 155 1.58 18.46 -7.06
N THR A 156 0.48 17.70 -7.04
CA THR A 156 0.36 16.46 -6.26
C THR A 156 -0.78 15.60 -6.82
N THR A 157 -0.75 14.29 -6.51
CA THR A 157 -1.92 13.42 -6.66
C THR A 157 -2.71 13.26 -5.38
N GLY A 158 -2.31 13.93 -4.29
CA GLY A 158 -2.78 13.69 -2.93
C GLY A 158 -2.07 12.52 -2.26
N THR A 159 -0.88 12.16 -2.75
CA THR A 159 -0.04 11.03 -2.31
C THR A 159 -0.63 9.64 -2.58
N GLU A 160 -1.78 9.55 -3.24
CA GLU A 160 -2.52 8.30 -3.43
C GLU A 160 -2.76 7.94 -4.90
N GLY A 161 -2.38 8.79 -5.85
CA GLY A 161 -2.58 8.57 -7.28
C GLY A 161 -1.36 8.07 -8.02
N ASP A 162 -1.60 7.64 -9.25
CA ASP A 162 -0.56 7.27 -10.20
C ASP A 162 -0.88 7.82 -11.61
N ALA A 163 0.12 7.81 -12.48
CA ALA A 163 -0.04 8.05 -13.91
C ALA A 163 -0.56 6.78 -14.62
N SER A 164 -0.95 6.90 -15.90
CA SER A 164 -1.22 5.74 -16.74
C SER A 164 -0.04 4.75 -16.76
N GLN A 165 -0.31 3.46 -17.06
CA GLN A 165 0.71 2.39 -17.04
C GLN A 165 1.94 2.71 -17.92
N ASP A 166 1.77 3.48 -18.99
CA ASP A 166 2.84 3.91 -19.90
C ASP A 166 3.51 5.22 -19.45
N ARG A 167 3.06 5.81 -18.32
CA ARG A 167 3.50 7.11 -17.77
C ARG A 167 3.25 8.30 -18.68
N ASN A 168 2.40 8.14 -19.71
CA ASN A 168 2.13 9.22 -20.66
C ASN A 168 1.12 10.25 -20.12
N TYR A 169 0.10 9.80 -19.40
CA TYR A 169 -0.96 10.66 -18.86
C TYR A 169 -0.87 10.79 -17.33
N TRP A 170 -0.96 12.03 -16.86
CA TRP A 170 -0.87 12.39 -15.44
C TRP A 170 -2.08 13.23 -15.04
N CYS A 171 -2.87 12.77 -14.09
CA CYS A 171 -3.90 13.57 -13.46
C CYS A 171 -3.32 14.21 -12.21
N LEU A 172 -3.31 15.55 -12.14
CA LEU A 172 -2.60 16.30 -11.11
C LEU A 172 -3.47 17.41 -10.53
N MET A 173 -3.41 17.59 -9.23
CA MET A 173 -3.85 18.79 -8.54
C MET A 173 -2.79 19.88 -8.66
N VAL A 174 -3.20 21.09 -9.05
CA VAL A 174 -2.38 22.31 -9.10
C VAL A 174 -2.77 23.16 -7.90
N VAL A 175 -1.84 23.46 -7.00
CA VAL A 175 -2.12 24.05 -5.68
C VAL A 175 -1.27 25.29 -5.48
N ASP A 176 -1.85 26.35 -4.83
CA ASP A 176 -1.15 27.59 -4.52
C ASP A 176 -0.37 27.52 -3.19
N SER A 177 0.34 28.58 -2.85
CA SER A 177 1.13 28.67 -1.61
C SER A 177 0.31 28.76 -0.32
N LEU A 178 -1.01 28.92 -0.43
CA LEU A 178 -1.96 28.92 0.69
C LEU A 178 -2.73 27.59 0.79
N PHE A 179 -2.29 26.57 0.06
CA PHE A 179 -2.92 25.26 -0.04
C PHE A 179 -4.31 25.27 -0.69
N ASN A 180 -4.65 26.30 -1.47
CA ASN A 180 -5.89 26.31 -2.23
C ASN A 180 -5.68 25.57 -3.56
N LEU A 181 -6.62 24.68 -3.90
CA LEU A 181 -6.68 24.04 -5.21
C LEU A 181 -6.99 25.10 -6.30
N ILE A 182 -6.09 25.24 -7.26
CA ILE A 182 -6.27 26.11 -8.45
C ILE A 182 -7.05 25.35 -9.52
N ALA A 183 -6.61 24.10 -9.84
CA ALA A 183 -7.17 23.27 -10.88
C ALA A 183 -6.81 21.79 -10.66
N VAL A 184 -7.58 20.89 -11.28
CA VAL A 184 -7.11 19.56 -11.66
C VAL A 184 -6.81 19.58 -13.15
N VAL A 185 -5.68 19.02 -13.54
CA VAL A 185 -5.25 18.95 -14.93
C VAL A 185 -4.95 17.51 -15.33
N VAL A 186 -5.14 17.20 -16.61
CA VAL A 186 -4.54 16.02 -17.23
C VAL A 186 -3.44 16.50 -18.15
N TYR A 187 -2.23 16.07 -17.84
CA TYR A 187 -1.02 16.38 -18.60
C TYR A 187 -0.62 15.18 -19.45
N ASP A 188 -0.33 15.41 -20.74
CA ASP A 188 0.19 14.44 -21.69
C ASP A 188 1.70 14.67 -21.88
N LEU A 189 2.50 13.75 -21.35
CA LEU A 189 3.96 13.82 -21.39
C LEU A 189 4.50 13.65 -22.81
N GLY A 190 3.82 12.87 -23.67
CA GLY A 190 4.27 12.59 -25.02
C GLY A 190 4.25 13.81 -25.94
N VAL A 191 3.35 14.77 -25.69
CA VAL A 191 3.23 16.02 -26.45
C VAL A 191 3.56 17.26 -25.61
N ASP A 192 3.96 17.09 -24.35
CA ASP A 192 4.28 18.16 -23.40
C ASP A 192 3.16 19.20 -23.31
N SER A 193 1.95 18.77 -22.99
CA SER A 193 0.78 19.65 -22.99
C SER A 193 -0.31 19.23 -22.00
N ILE A 194 -0.98 20.20 -21.41
CA ILE A 194 -2.22 19.98 -20.66
C ILE A 194 -3.37 19.75 -21.65
N ILE A 195 -4.00 18.60 -21.58
CA ILE A 195 -5.11 18.18 -22.47
C ILE A 195 -6.49 18.27 -21.81
N GLY A 196 -6.52 18.43 -20.48
CA GLY A 196 -7.76 18.63 -19.70
C GLY A 196 -7.50 19.56 -18.53
N THR A 197 -8.46 20.45 -18.24
CA THR A 197 -8.40 21.37 -17.09
C THR A 197 -9.80 21.51 -16.49
N LYS A 198 -9.89 21.39 -15.17
CA LYS A 198 -11.12 21.61 -14.40
C LYS A 198 -10.84 22.45 -13.15
N THR A 199 -11.68 23.46 -12.89
CA THR A 199 -11.52 24.41 -11.77
C THR A 199 -12.70 24.43 -10.81
N ASN A 200 -13.82 23.83 -11.18
CA ASN A 200 -15.04 23.80 -10.36
C ASN A 200 -15.34 22.37 -9.93
N PHE A 201 -15.43 22.14 -8.63
CA PHE A 201 -15.63 20.84 -8.02
C PHE A 201 -16.82 20.90 -7.06
N PRO A 202 -17.54 19.79 -6.86
CA PRO A 202 -18.67 19.73 -5.93
C PRO A 202 -18.25 19.83 -4.48
N ASP A 203 -17.00 19.44 -4.17
CA ASP A 203 -16.43 19.38 -2.83
C ASP A 203 -14.89 19.43 -2.89
N ALA A 204 -14.24 19.46 -1.72
CA ALA A 204 -12.80 19.34 -1.60
C ALA A 204 -12.32 18.01 -2.16
N ILE A 205 -11.19 18.04 -2.88
CA ILE A 205 -10.57 16.85 -3.47
C ILE A 205 -9.63 16.23 -2.44
N ASN A 206 -9.75 14.92 -2.27
CA ASN A 206 -8.84 14.13 -1.47
C ASN A 206 -7.65 13.62 -2.31
N TRP A 207 -7.93 13.01 -3.45
CA TRP A 207 -6.90 12.47 -4.35
C TRP A 207 -7.35 12.51 -5.82
N VAL A 208 -6.37 12.41 -6.71
CA VAL A 208 -6.59 12.27 -8.16
C VAL A 208 -5.65 11.20 -8.72
N SER A 209 -6.07 10.46 -9.75
CA SER A 209 -5.25 9.45 -10.42
C SER A 209 -5.64 9.32 -11.90
N MET A 210 -4.73 8.84 -12.75
CA MET A 210 -5.11 8.22 -14.00
C MET A 210 -5.47 6.76 -13.77
N ASP A 211 -6.38 6.21 -14.61
CA ASP A 211 -6.56 4.77 -14.69
C ASP A 211 -5.38 4.08 -15.37
N ILE A 212 -5.34 2.75 -15.28
CA ILE A 212 -4.23 1.95 -15.82
C ILE A 212 -4.04 2.20 -17.33
N SER A 213 -5.13 2.22 -18.10
CA SER A 213 -5.08 2.41 -19.55
C SER A 213 -4.87 3.87 -19.98
N GLY A 214 -4.94 4.84 -19.05
CA GLY A 214 -4.83 6.27 -19.33
C GLY A 214 -6.07 6.85 -20.03
N ASN A 215 -7.23 6.23 -19.92
CA ASN A 215 -8.48 6.70 -20.54
C ASN A 215 -9.30 7.62 -19.64
N HIS A 216 -9.19 7.42 -18.31
CA HIS A 216 -9.96 8.15 -17.32
C HIS A 216 -9.05 8.84 -16.30
N ALA A 217 -9.41 10.08 -15.98
CA ALA A 217 -8.93 10.77 -14.79
C ALA A 217 -9.93 10.54 -13.65
N VAL A 218 -9.50 9.89 -12.58
CA VAL A 218 -10.37 9.57 -11.44
C VAL A 218 -10.12 10.56 -10.32
N ILE A 219 -11.20 11.16 -9.79
CA ILE A 219 -11.16 12.18 -8.75
C ILE A 219 -11.97 11.68 -7.55
N GLY A 220 -11.32 11.56 -6.40
CA GLY A 220 -11.95 11.26 -5.12
C GLY A 220 -12.11 12.52 -4.28
N TYR A 221 -13.31 12.73 -3.70
CA TYR A 221 -13.67 13.89 -2.90
C TYR A 221 -13.79 13.54 -1.41
N GLU A 222 -13.60 14.52 -0.53
CA GLU A 222 -13.73 14.37 0.92
C GLU A 222 -15.13 13.90 1.35
N SER A 223 -16.17 14.25 0.59
CA SER A 223 -17.56 13.82 0.81
C SER A 223 -17.86 12.37 0.43
N HIS A 224 -16.84 11.56 0.17
CA HIS A 224 -16.98 10.16 -0.29
C HIS A 224 -17.62 9.99 -1.67
N ILE A 225 -17.64 11.03 -2.48
CA ILE A 225 -17.95 10.97 -3.91
C ILE A 225 -16.67 10.58 -4.67
N CYS A 226 -16.79 9.76 -5.69
CA CYS A 226 -15.72 9.44 -6.64
C CYS A 226 -16.25 9.55 -8.05
N GLN A 227 -15.51 10.17 -8.96
CA GLN A 227 -15.90 10.42 -10.34
C GLN A 227 -14.79 9.99 -11.30
N ALA A 228 -15.16 9.21 -12.32
CA ALA A 228 -14.29 8.87 -13.44
C ALA A 228 -14.56 9.81 -14.62
N PHE A 229 -13.63 10.72 -14.88
CA PHE A 229 -13.72 11.70 -15.97
C PHE A 229 -13.08 11.17 -17.24
N THR A 230 -13.57 11.63 -18.40
CA THR A 230 -12.83 11.56 -19.65
C THR A 230 -11.49 12.29 -19.50
N ARG A 231 -10.48 11.90 -20.27
CA ARG A 231 -9.13 12.46 -20.21
C ARG A 231 -9.07 13.99 -20.38
N ASP A 232 -10.02 14.56 -21.10
CA ASP A 232 -10.15 16.02 -21.28
C ASP A 232 -10.94 16.72 -20.17
N LEU A 233 -11.37 15.98 -19.14
CA LEU A 233 -12.14 16.44 -17.97
C LEU A 233 -13.51 17.07 -18.33
N THR A 234 -14.06 16.80 -19.52
CA THR A 234 -15.31 17.41 -19.99
C THR A 234 -16.57 16.65 -19.57
N SER A 235 -16.48 15.33 -19.40
CA SER A 235 -17.58 14.47 -18.97
C SER A 235 -17.11 13.46 -17.94
N TYR A 236 -18.04 12.95 -17.14
CA TYR A 236 -17.73 12.00 -16.08
C TYR A 236 -18.87 11.00 -15.84
N ILE A 237 -18.52 9.95 -15.13
CA ILE A 237 -19.44 8.95 -14.57
C ILE A 237 -19.23 8.95 -13.05
N ASP A 238 -20.32 9.03 -12.29
CA ASP A 238 -20.28 8.86 -10.85
C ASP A 238 -20.00 7.39 -10.51
N MET A 239 -19.03 7.15 -9.65
CA MET A 239 -18.74 5.84 -9.10
C MET A 239 -19.71 5.55 -7.94
N PRO A 240 -19.91 4.27 -7.58
CA PRO A 240 -20.76 3.93 -6.45
C PRO A 240 -20.31 4.58 -5.14
N VAL A 241 -21.26 4.83 -4.26
CA VAL A 241 -21.00 5.40 -2.92
C VAL A 241 -20.02 4.50 -2.16
N GLY A 242 -18.99 5.11 -1.59
CA GLY A 242 -17.93 4.41 -0.86
C GLY A 242 -16.66 4.16 -1.67
N ALA A 243 -16.68 4.38 -3.00
CA ALA A 243 -15.49 4.21 -3.85
C ALA A 243 -14.38 5.24 -3.61
N ASN A 244 -14.55 6.15 -2.65
CA ASN A 244 -13.54 7.17 -2.29
C ASN A 244 -12.72 6.81 -1.05
N GLY A 245 -13.06 5.75 -0.33
CA GLY A 245 -12.31 5.36 0.87
C GLY A 245 -11.06 4.54 0.54
N HIS A 246 -10.94 3.41 1.18
CA HIS A 246 -9.90 2.45 0.81
C HIS A 246 -10.24 1.84 -0.56
N MET A 247 -9.42 2.14 -1.55
CA MET A 247 -9.63 1.73 -2.94
C MET A 247 -8.32 1.71 -3.73
N ASP A 248 -8.30 1.15 -4.93
CA ASP A 248 -7.28 1.37 -5.96
C ASP A 248 -7.88 1.13 -7.36
N LEU A 249 -7.17 1.63 -8.37
CA LEU A 249 -7.49 1.41 -9.78
C LEU A 249 -6.81 0.12 -10.25
N ALA A 250 -7.52 -0.65 -11.06
CA ALA A 250 -7.03 -1.92 -11.57
C ALA A 250 -7.58 -2.19 -12.98
N ILE A 251 -7.10 -3.24 -13.62
CA ILE A 251 -7.56 -3.67 -14.93
C ILE A 251 -8.03 -5.13 -14.87
N THR A 252 -9.22 -5.40 -15.40
CA THR A 252 -9.78 -6.75 -15.51
C THR A 252 -9.05 -7.58 -16.58
N LYS A 253 -9.27 -8.90 -16.58
CA LYS A 253 -8.73 -9.80 -17.60
C LYS A 253 -9.20 -9.46 -19.01
N ASP A 254 -10.38 -8.83 -19.12
CA ASP A 254 -10.97 -8.39 -20.39
C ASP A 254 -10.54 -6.95 -20.75
N SER A 255 -9.53 -6.41 -20.08
CA SER A 255 -8.95 -5.07 -20.29
C SER A 255 -9.93 -3.90 -20.01
N ASN A 256 -10.87 -4.08 -19.09
CA ASN A 256 -11.70 -3.00 -18.58
C ASN A 256 -11.03 -2.37 -17.37
N ASP A 257 -10.90 -1.04 -17.36
CA ASP A 257 -10.46 -0.30 -16.20
C ASP A 257 -11.56 -0.25 -15.14
N VAL A 258 -11.18 -0.55 -13.90
CA VAL A 258 -12.08 -0.61 -12.75
C VAL A 258 -11.47 0.08 -11.54
N ILE A 259 -12.33 0.57 -10.65
CA ILE A 259 -11.96 0.92 -9.28
C ILE A 259 -12.36 -0.24 -8.36
N VAL A 260 -11.44 -0.69 -7.51
CA VAL A 260 -11.69 -1.72 -6.48
C VAL A 260 -11.66 -1.06 -5.12
N TYR A 261 -12.67 -1.31 -4.28
CA TYR A 261 -12.85 -0.54 -3.05
C TYR A 261 -13.61 -1.30 -1.97
N GLN A 262 -13.54 -0.77 -0.74
CA GLN A 262 -14.39 -1.18 0.38
C GLN A 262 -15.72 -0.44 0.30
N ASN A 263 -16.81 -1.15 0.01
CA ASN A 263 -18.15 -0.60 0.06
C ASN A 263 -18.71 -0.67 1.48
N ASN A 264 -18.59 0.43 2.23
CA ASN A 264 -19.05 0.52 3.63
C ASN A 264 -20.57 0.46 3.78
N ALA A 265 -21.34 0.66 2.71
CA ALA A 265 -22.80 0.57 2.78
C ALA A 265 -23.31 -0.88 2.74
N THR A 266 -22.49 -1.79 2.21
CA THR A 266 -22.87 -3.20 2.01
C THR A 266 -21.92 -4.17 2.72
N ASP A 267 -20.83 -3.70 3.32
CA ASP A 267 -19.76 -4.51 3.92
C ASP A 267 -19.11 -5.47 2.91
N TRP A 268 -18.96 -5.05 1.66
CA TRP A 268 -18.31 -5.84 0.61
C TRP A 268 -17.05 -5.16 0.08
N ILE A 269 -16.07 -5.97 -0.28
CA ILE A 269 -15.08 -5.61 -1.28
C ILE A 269 -15.78 -5.68 -2.62
N ALA A 270 -15.77 -4.58 -3.37
CA ALA A 270 -16.45 -4.45 -4.64
C ALA A 270 -15.52 -3.86 -5.71
N MET A 271 -15.86 -4.02 -6.97
CA MET A 271 -15.28 -3.27 -8.08
C MET A 271 -16.37 -2.56 -8.87
N ALA A 272 -16.05 -1.41 -9.48
CA ALA A 272 -16.92 -0.72 -10.41
C ALA A 272 -16.18 -0.43 -11.71
N ASP A 273 -16.85 -0.64 -12.84
CA ASP A 273 -16.33 -0.35 -14.17
C ASP A 273 -16.31 1.16 -14.40
N LEU A 274 -15.16 1.72 -14.81
CA LEU A 274 -14.99 3.16 -14.95
C LEU A 274 -15.78 3.77 -16.12
N ASN A 275 -16.17 2.95 -17.13
CA ASN A 275 -16.98 3.41 -18.27
C ASN A 275 -18.47 3.46 -17.95
N THR A 276 -18.93 2.67 -16.99
CA THR A 276 -20.39 2.48 -16.78
C THR A 276 -20.83 2.76 -15.35
N GLY A 277 -19.93 2.77 -14.38
CA GLY A 277 -20.25 2.85 -12.95
C GLY A 277 -20.90 1.58 -12.38
N LEU A 278 -21.01 0.50 -13.17
CA LEU A 278 -21.65 -0.74 -12.72
C LEU A 278 -20.78 -1.47 -11.69
N GLU A 279 -21.36 -1.70 -10.52
CA GLU A 279 -20.72 -2.41 -9.42
C GLU A 279 -20.83 -3.93 -9.59
N THR A 280 -19.76 -4.62 -9.22
CA THR A 280 -19.70 -6.06 -9.00
C THR A 280 -19.17 -6.33 -7.61
N GLN A 281 -19.94 -7.01 -6.77
CA GLN A 281 -19.51 -7.48 -5.46
C GLN A 281 -18.52 -8.64 -5.61
N LEU A 282 -17.40 -8.59 -4.88
CA LEU A 282 -16.33 -9.59 -4.92
C LEU A 282 -16.37 -10.49 -3.67
N ILE A 283 -16.15 -9.92 -2.48
CA ILE A 283 -16.02 -10.66 -1.22
C ILE A 283 -16.73 -9.89 -0.11
N GLU A 284 -17.55 -10.58 0.68
CA GLU A 284 -18.12 -10.02 1.91
C GLU A 284 -17.03 -9.86 2.99
N ILE A 285 -16.96 -8.67 3.58
CA ILE A 285 -16.07 -8.38 4.71
C ILE A 285 -16.76 -8.89 5.98
N PRO A 286 -16.08 -9.69 6.83
CA PRO A 286 -16.73 -10.37 7.95
C PRO A 286 -17.01 -9.46 9.16
N PHE A 287 -17.61 -8.28 8.94
CA PHE A 287 -18.00 -7.37 10.03
C PHE A 287 -19.15 -7.92 10.87
N SER A 288 -19.95 -8.85 10.32
CA SER A 288 -21.05 -9.49 11.06
C SER A 288 -20.61 -10.26 12.31
N ILE A 289 -19.37 -10.68 12.41
CA ILE A 289 -18.77 -11.32 13.59
C ILE A 289 -18.04 -10.34 14.50
N ASN A 290 -18.25 -9.03 14.30
CA ASN A 290 -17.57 -7.97 15.03
C ASN A 290 -16.04 -8.08 14.96
N SER A 291 -15.51 -8.16 13.72
CA SER A 291 -14.07 -8.14 13.44
C SER A 291 -13.54 -6.70 13.36
N ASP A 292 -12.24 -6.52 13.67
CA ASP A 292 -11.51 -5.25 13.48
C ASP A 292 -10.64 -5.36 12.25
N ILE A 293 -11.17 -4.95 11.08
CA ILE A 293 -10.49 -5.09 9.79
C ILE A 293 -10.55 -3.78 9.03
N GLY A 294 -9.38 -3.19 8.76
CA GLY A 294 -9.19 -2.20 7.71
C GLY A 294 -8.54 -2.84 6.49
N LEU A 295 -8.63 -2.19 5.34
CA LEU A 295 -8.13 -2.74 4.06
C LEU A 295 -7.35 -1.69 3.28
N HIS A 296 -6.31 -2.17 2.56
CA HIS A 296 -5.68 -1.43 1.49
C HIS A 296 -5.66 -2.29 0.22
N PHE A 297 -5.66 -1.64 -0.93
CA PHE A 297 -5.75 -2.25 -2.24
C PHE A 297 -4.54 -1.88 -3.10
N SER A 298 -4.07 -2.81 -3.95
CA SER A 298 -3.05 -2.55 -4.95
C SER A 298 -3.41 -3.22 -6.27
N GLY A 299 -3.76 -2.41 -7.27
CA GLY A 299 -4.09 -2.83 -8.63
C GLY A 299 -2.91 -2.86 -9.59
N ASN A 300 -1.69 -2.63 -9.10
CA ASN A 300 -0.49 -2.38 -9.91
C ASN A 300 -0.04 -3.53 -10.81
N CYS A 301 -0.51 -4.76 -10.61
CA CYS A 301 -0.07 -5.92 -11.39
C CYS A 301 -0.64 -5.98 -12.81
N TYR A 302 -0.68 -4.85 -13.52
CA TYR A 302 -1.34 -4.71 -14.83
C TYR A 302 -0.73 -5.56 -15.96
N LYS A 303 0.48 -6.09 -15.81
CA LYS A 303 1.04 -7.10 -16.73
C LYS A 303 0.49 -8.51 -16.49
N LYS A 304 -0.25 -8.70 -15.40
CA LYS A 304 -1.07 -9.87 -15.08
C LYS A 304 -2.49 -9.41 -14.76
N PRO A 305 -3.23 -8.90 -15.76
CA PRO A 305 -4.54 -8.29 -15.57
C PRO A 305 -5.56 -9.26 -14.97
N GLY A 306 -6.57 -8.71 -14.29
CA GLY A 306 -7.64 -9.48 -13.67
C GLY A 306 -7.43 -9.80 -12.20
N TRP A 307 -6.50 -9.14 -11.51
CA TRP A 307 -6.20 -9.36 -10.10
C TRP A 307 -5.98 -8.05 -9.34
N VAL A 308 -6.29 -8.06 -8.06
CA VAL A 308 -5.96 -7.01 -7.09
C VAL A 308 -5.34 -7.65 -5.86
N LEU A 309 -4.30 -7.03 -5.32
CA LEU A 309 -3.77 -7.38 -4.00
C LEU A 309 -4.55 -6.63 -2.93
N ILE A 310 -4.88 -7.33 -1.84
CA ILE A 310 -5.49 -6.75 -0.65
C ILE A 310 -4.60 -7.05 0.54
N SER A 311 -4.31 -6.02 1.33
CA SER A 311 -3.72 -6.13 2.65
C SER A 311 -4.75 -5.71 3.69
N THR A 312 -4.91 -6.53 4.72
CA THR A 312 -5.78 -6.19 5.84
C THR A 312 -4.96 -5.87 7.07
N TYR A 313 -5.51 -5.02 7.91
CA TYR A 313 -4.88 -4.58 9.14
C TYR A 313 -5.91 -4.44 10.27
N GLY A 314 -5.45 -4.48 11.50
CA GLY A 314 -6.24 -4.31 12.71
C GLY A 314 -5.40 -4.49 13.97
N ALA A 315 -6.06 -4.45 15.12
CA ALA A 315 -5.43 -4.73 16.40
C ALA A 315 -5.06 -6.23 16.52
N LYS A 316 -4.21 -6.53 17.50
CA LYS A 316 -3.77 -7.91 17.79
C LYS A 316 -4.89 -8.77 18.37
N ASN A 317 -5.70 -8.18 19.23
CA ASN A 317 -6.87 -8.82 19.82
C ASN A 317 -8.15 -8.40 19.07
N PRO A 318 -9.17 -9.27 18.98
CA PRO A 318 -10.45 -8.88 18.40
C PRO A 318 -11.20 -7.92 19.33
N PRO A 319 -12.18 -7.15 18.83
CA PRO A 319 -13.06 -6.32 19.65
C PRO A 319 -13.76 -7.13 20.74
N LYS A 320 -14.15 -6.48 21.82
CA LYS A 320 -14.88 -7.13 22.91
C LYS A 320 -16.18 -7.78 22.38
N GLY A 321 -16.29 -9.10 22.54
CA GLY A 321 -17.41 -9.89 22.03
C GLY A 321 -17.31 -10.23 20.55
N GLY A 322 -16.24 -9.82 19.88
CA GLY A 322 -15.89 -10.20 18.51
C GLY A 322 -15.01 -11.45 18.46
N THR A 323 -14.67 -11.84 17.25
CA THR A 323 -13.79 -12.99 16.99
C THR A 323 -12.85 -12.67 15.83
N HIS A 324 -11.70 -13.34 15.80
CA HIS A 324 -10.84 -13.30 14.64
C HIS A 324 -11.54 -13.86 13.40
N SER A 325 -11.30 -13.21 12.27
CA SER A 325 -11.74 -13.66 10.96
C SER A 325 -10.58 -14.28 10.17
N TRP A 326 -10.89 -14.88 9.04
CA TRP A 326 -9.88 -15.39 8.13
C TRP A 326 -9.10 -14.26 7.42
N MET A 327 -9.64 -13.03 7.43
CA MET A 327 -9.03 -11.85 6.80
C MET A 327 -8.06 -11.12 7.73
N ASP A 328 -8.03 -11.42 9.05
CA ASP A 328 -7.25 -10.63 10.00
C ASP A 328 -5.75 -10.62 9.64
N ASN A 329 -5.21 -9.41 9.46
CA ASN A 329 -3.78 -9.16 9.20
C ASN A 329 -3.20 -10.06 8.10
N LEU A 330 -3.89 -10.15 6.97
CA LEU A 330 -3.62 -11.07 5.86
C LEU A 330 -3.32 -10.32 4.57
N LEU A 331 -2.40 -10.86 3.78
CA LEU A 331 -2.15 -10.50 2.39
C LEU A 331 -2.76 -11.54 1.46
N PHE A 332 -3.57 -11.11 0.50
CA PHE A 332 -4.21 -12.04 -0.44
C PHE A 332 -4.54 -11.36 -1.78
N MET A 333 -4.52 -12.16 -2.86
CA MET A 333 -4.96 -11.75 -4.19
C MET A 333 -6.42 -12.09 -4.39
N VAL A 334 -7.14 -11.23 -5.09
CA VAL A 334 -8.54 -11.41 -5.47
C VAL A 334 -8.69 -11.25 -6.97
N GLU A 335 -9.35 -12.21 -7.61
CA GLU A 335 -9.65 -12.15 -9.04
C GLU A 335 -10.77 -11.13 -9.30
N LEU A 336 -10.60 -10.28 -10.32
CA LEU A 336 -11.53 -9.20 -10.66
C LEU A 336 -12.70 -9.73 -11.52
N LYS A 337 -13.55 -10.54 -10.90
CA LYS A 337 -14.79 -11.06 -11.51
C LYS A 337 -15.79 -11.49 -10.43
N ALA A 338 -17.05 -11.66 -10.79
CA ALA A 338 -18.05 -12.27 -9.90
C ALA A 338 -17.62 -13.68 -9.46
N ASN A 339 -17.82 -13.98 -8.17
CA ASN A 339 -17.33 -15.23 -7.54
C ASN A 339 -15.82 -15.44 -7.73
N PRO A 340 -14.98 -14.55 -7.19
CA PRO A 340 -13.56 -14.52 -7.47
C PRO A 340 -12.82 -15.71 -6.86
N LYS A 341 -11.72 -16.11 -7.51
CA LYS A 341 -10.66 -16.91 -6.88
C LYS A 341 -9.93 -16.01 -5.87
N ILE A 342 -9.61 -16.57 -4.70
CA ILE A 342 -8.81 -15.91 -3.65
C ILE A 342 -7.53 -16.71 -3.46
N ILE A 343 -6.38 -16.02 -3.42
CA ILE A 343 -5.08 -16.64 -3.18
C ILE A 343 -4.47 -15.96 -1.95
N LYS A 344 -4.46 -16.67 -0.82
CA LYS A 344 -3.85 -16.20 0.42
C LYS A 344 -2.33 -16.30 0.31
N LEU A 345 -1.63 -15.23 0.68
CA LEU A 345 -0.18 -15.12 0.51
C LEU A 345 0.57 -15.27 1.83
N ALA A 346 0.31 -14.40 2.80
CA ALA A 346 1.04 -14.39 4.07
C ALA A 346 0.26 -13.65 5.15
N GLN A 347 0.51 -13.99 6.41
CA GLN A 347 0.19 -13.12 7.54
C GLN A 347 1.14 -11.91 7.53
N THR A 348 0.62 -10.71 7.80
CA THR A 348 1.44 -9.51 7.87
C THR A 348 2.32 -9.50 9.12
N HIS A 349 1.93 -10.20 10.17
CA HIS A 349 2.50 -10.11 11.52
C HIS A 349 2.53 -8.67 12.06
N SER A 350 1.73 -7.77 11.48
CA SER A 350 1.64 -6.36 11.82
C SER A 350 0.36 -6.08 12.56
N TYR A 351 0.45 -5.30 13.64
CA TYR A 351 -0.72 -4.94 14.45
C TYR A 351 -0.69 -3.44 14.73
N THR A 352 -1.81 -2.77 14.48
CA THR A 352 -1.94 -1.32 14.71
C THR A 352 -1.94 -0.98 16.20
N ALA A 353 -2.42 -1.90 17.05
CA ALA A 353 -2.50 -1.77 18.51
C ALA A 353 -2.58 -3.16 19.16
N GLU A 354 -2.53 -3.24 20.49
CA GLU A 354 -2.84 -4.49 21.22
C GLU A 354 -4.34 -4.77 21.17
N ASP A 355 -5.17 -3.75 21.46
CA ASP A 355 -6.62 -3.83 21.46
C ASP A 355 -7.25 -2.78 20.51
N PRO A 356 -8.42 -3.04 19.91
CA PRO A 356 -9.07 -2.11 18.97
C PRO A 356 -9.47 -0.77 19.58
N ASP A 357 -9.70 -0.72 20.88
CA ASP A 357 -10.10 0.48 21.63
C ASP A 357 -8.89 1.31 22.11
N ASP A 358 -7.65 0.90 21.79
CA ASP A 358 -6.46 1.66 22.15
C ASP A 358 -6.47 3.04 21.51
N VAL A 359 -6.10 4.06 22.31
CA VAL A 359 -6.13 5.47 21.89
C VAL A 359 -5.04 5.76 20.85
N GLU A 360 -3.89 5.12 21.01
CA GLU A 360 -2.74 5.28 20.10
C GLU A 360 -2.63 4.06 19.20
N LYS A 361 -2.91 4.26 17.90
CA LYS A 361 -2.74 3.25 16.87
C LYS A 361 -1.53 3.59 16.03
N ASN A 362 -0.74 2.57 15.69
CA ASN A 362 0.37 2.71 14.78
C ASN A 362 -0.14 2.69 13.33
N TYR A 363 -0.24 3.85 12.71
CA TYR A 363 -0.60 3.99 11.30
C TYR A 363 0.36 3.23 10.37
N PHE A 364 1.68 3.28 10.63
CA PHE A 364 2.69 2.58 9.83
C PHE A 364 2.61 1.04 9.95
N ALA A 365 1.82 0.51 10.86
CA ALA A 365 1.56 -0.92 10.98
C ALA A 365 0.39 -1.43 10.12
N GLU A 366 -0.21 -0.60 9.30
CA GLU A 366 -1.35 -0.96 8.43
C GLU A 366 -0.95 -1.81 7.20
N ALA A 367 0.31 -2.15 7.07
CA ALA A 367 0.93 -2.98 6.05
C ALA A 367 1.06 -2.34 4.65
N PHE A 368 0.13 -1.54 4.17
CA PHE A 368 0.14 -0.84 2.87
C PHE A 368 0.67 -1.66 1.69
N ALA A 369 0.36 -2.96 1.62
CA ALA A 369 1.01 -3.85 0.67
C ALA A 369 0.80 -3.43 -0.78
N SER A 370 1.90 -3.36 -1.54
CA SER A 370 1.91 -3.07 -2.97
C SER A 370 2.48 -4.23 -3.77
N ILE A 371 1.79 -4.61 -4.85
CA ILE A 371 2.29 -5.58 -5.83
C ILE A 371 2.95 -4.85 -6.99
N ASN A 372 4.08 -5.37 -7.49
CA ASN A 372 4.75 -4.76 -8.62
C ASN A 372 4.01 -5.02 -9.95
N SER A 373 4.31 -4.20 -10.97
CA SER A 373 3.67 -4.25 -12.27
C SER A 373 3.76 -5.60 -12.99
N ASN A 374 4.84 -6.34 -12.73
CA ASN A 374 5.04 -7.69 -13.27
C ASN A 374 4.23 -8.78 -12.54
N GLY A 375 3.66 -8.49 -11.37
CA GLY A 375 2.97 -9.47 -10.53
C GLY A 375 3.89 -10.56 -9.98
N THR A 376 5.16 -10.25 -9.74
CA THR A 376 6.20 -11.18 -9.29
C THR A 376 6.61 -10.97 -7.84
N LYS A 377 6.38 -9.77 -7.31
CA LYS A 377 6.76 -9.36 -5.96
C LYS A 377 5.68 -8.53 -5.29
N VAL A 378 5.53 -8.73 -3.99
CA VAL A 378 4.74 -7.87 -3.11
C VAL A 378 5.68 -7.28 -2.07
N VAL A 379 5.60 -5.98 -1.82
CA VAL A 379 6.26 -5.31 -0.69
C VAL A 379 5.21 -4.83 0.30
N PHE A 380 5.52 -4.91 1.59
CA PHE A 380 4.61 -4.45 2.65
C PHE A 380 5.36 -4.07 3.92
N GLY A 381 4.78 -3.16 4.71
CA GLY A 381 5.24 -2.80 6.04
C GLY A 381 4.79 -3.79 7.11
N SER A 382 5.63 -4.02 8.11
CA SER A 382 5.25 -4.81 9.29
C SER A 382 6.04 -4.42 10.52
N ASN A 383 5.36 -4.24 11.64
CA ASN A 383 6.02 -4.10 12.94
C ASN A 383 6.36 -5.45 13.59
N TRP A 384 6.04 -6.56 12.96
CA TRP A 384 6.28 -7.93 13.42
C TRP A 384 5.82 -8.19 14.86
N GLY A 385 4.74 -7.52 15.28
CA GLY A 385 4.21 -7.57 16.63
C GLY A 385 4.94 -6.71 17.66
N ILE A 386 5.87 -5.86 17.23
CA ILE A 386 6.58 -4.90 18.08
C ILE A 386 5.74 -3.62 18.14
N LEU A 387 5.07 -3.41 19.28
CA LEU A 387 4.19 -2.26 19.48
C LEU A 387 4.90 -1.03 20.10
N SER A 388 6.18 -1.14 20.44
CA SER A 388 6.96 -0.03 21.00
C SER A 388 8.38 -0.02 20.43
N PRO A 389 8.83 1.10 19.83
CA PRO A 389 8.09 2.36 19.66
C PRO A 389 6.88 2.23 18.73
N SER A 390 5.87 3.08 18.90
CA SER A 390 4.58 3.00 18.20
C SER A 390 4.66 3.27 16.69
N ASP A 391 5.80 3.74 16.19
CA ASP A 391 6.07 4.01 14.78
C ASP A 391 7.13 3.05 14.19
N TYR A 392 7.44 1.95 14.90
CA TYR A 392 8.35 0.93 14.37
C TYR A 392 7.70 0.14 13.25
N THR A 393 8.40 0.05 12.11
CA THR A 393 8.05 -0.84 11.00
C THR A 393 9.29 -1.18 10.17
N ASP A 394 9.28 -2.36 9.54
CA ASP A 394 10.24 -2.76 8.54
C ASP A 394 9.52 -3.20 7.26
N ALA A 395 10.16 -3.02 6.12
CA ALA A 395 9.67 -3.53 4.85
C ALA A 395 9.98 -5.02 4.68
N TYR A 396 9.02 -5.74 4.12
CA TYR A 396 9.12 -7.16 3.77
C TYR A 396 8.74 -7.38 2.31
N GLU A 397 9.34 -8.38 1.67
CA GLU A 397 9.01 -8.82 0.31
C GLU A 397 8.39 -10.21 0.35
N ILE A 398 7.34 -10.43 -0.45
CA ILE A 398 6.88 -11.76 -0.85
C ILE A 398 7.31 -11.99 -2.30
N LYS A 399 7.95 -13.12 -2.56
CA LYS A 399 8.14 -13.62 -3.92
C LYS A 399 6.90 -14.39 -4.34
N MET A 400 6.20 -13.88 -5.35
CA MET A 400 4.98 -14.52 -5.84
C MET A 400 5.28 -15.90 -6.43
N PRO A 401 4.48 -16.94 -6.11
CA PRO A 401 4.68 -18.27 -6.67
C PRO A 401 4.58 -18.27 -8.21
N THR A 402 5.39 -19.07 -8.88
CA THR A 402 5.31 -19.20 -10.34
C THR A 402 3.94 -19.72 -10.76
N GLY A 403 3.30 -19.02 -11.72
CA GLY A 403 1.97 -19.39 -12.23
C GLY A 403 0.81 -19.18 -11.25
N TRP A 404 0.97 -18.33 -10.26
CA TRP A 404 -0.07 -18.04 -9.26
C TRP A 404 -1.38 -17.51 -9.86
N ASP A 405 -1.30 -16.86 -11.01
CA ASP A 405 -2.37 -16.20 -11.75
C ASP A 405 -3.16 -17.11 -12.71
N GLN A 406 -2.87 -18.44 -12.71
CA GLN A 406 -3.49 -19.44 -13.59
C GLN A 406 -4.70 -20.14 -12.96
#